data_7672353579f12d01c18f8d95aaaac4c1
#
_entry.id   7672353579f12d01c18f8d95aaaac4c1
#
_cell.length_a   1.000
_cell.length_b   1.000
_cell.length_c   1.000
_cell.angle_alpha   90.00
_cell.angle_beta   90.00
_cell.angle_gamma   90.00
#
_symmetry.space_group_name_H-M   'P 1'
#
loop_
_entity.id
_entity.type
_entity.pdbx_description
1 polymer ?
#
loop_
_entity_poly.entity_id
_entity_poly.type
_entity_poly.pdbx_seq_one_letter_code
_entity_poly.pdbx_strand_id
1 'polypeptide(L)'
;MDKLNISTFPGCVEKTLEYIKTALKALHVSAADSEALLGSAGEIISAICAADANGSVIVSAEKSGKGCCVQFMHLGALFNPCPKAPDSITQKCMDEISFEFKYGRNVLSVFRRANSDKNIQEVKEMKEIQIR
;
A
#
# COMPACT_ATOMS: atom_id res chain seq x y z
N MET A 1 0.43 -13.98 -10.14
CA MET A 1 1.49 -13.95 -9.14
C MET A 1 1.00 -14.45 -7.80
N ASP A 2 1.82 -15.19 -7.08
CA ASP A 2 1.41 -15.70 -5.78
C ASP A 2 1.29 -14.59 -4.75
N LYS A 3 0.33 -14.75 -3.84
CA LYS A 3 0.14 -13.81 -2.75
C LYS A 3 1.21 -14.03 -1.67
N LEU A 4 1.59 -12.96 -0.99
CA LEU A 4 2.47 -13.05 0.17
C LEU A 4 1.62 -13.23 1.42
N ASN A 5 1.85 -14.31 2.17
CA ASN A 5 1.25 -14.52 3.48
C ASN A 5 2.34 -14.30 4.53
N ILE A 6 2.17 -13.29 5.37
CA ILE A 6 3.21 -12.87 6.30
C ILE A 6 2.64 -12.55 7.68
N SER A 7 3.41 -12.83 8.72
CA SER A 7 3.08 -12.43 10.08
C SER A 7 3.67 -11.04 10.36
N THR A 8 3.00 -10.27 11.24
CA THR A 8 3.45 -8.94 11.62
C THR A 8 4.56 -9.03 12.68
N PHE A 9 5.77 -9.37 12.26
CA PHE A 9 6.94 -9.49 13.12
C PHE A 9 8.01 -8.45 12.70
N PRO A 10 9.04 -8.22 13.50
CA PRO A 10 10.12 -7.34 13.07
C PRO A 10 10.69 -7.79 11.72
N GLY A 11 10.79 -6.86 10.77
CA GLY A 11 11.21 -7.15 9.39
C GLY A 11 10.09 -7.41 8.41
N CYS A 12 8.83 -7.45 8.85
CA CYS A 12 7.70 -7.69 7.95
C CYS A 12 7.53 -6.58 6.92
N VAL A 13 7.85 -5.35 7.28
CA VAL A 13 7.74 -4.21 6.36
C VAL A 13 8.69 -4.41 5.18
N GLU A 14 9.95 -4.72 5.45
CA GLU A 14 10.96 -4.94 4.41
C GLU A 14 10.59 -6.11 3.50
N LYS A 15 10.12 -7.21 4.07
CA LYS A 15 9.69 -8.37 3.27
C LYS A 15 8.50 -8.07 2.38
N THR A 16 7.54 -7.32 2.91
CA THR A 16 6.36 -6.91 2.15
C THR A 16 6.76 -6.00 0.98
N LEU A 17 7.60 -5.01 1.23
CA LEU A 17 8.06 -4.10 0.18
C LEU A 17 8.88 -4.82 -0.88
N GLU A 18 9.73 -5.76 -0.48
CA GLU A 18 10.50 -6.56 -1.41
C GLU A 18 9.59 -7.40 -2.31
N TYR A 19 8.57 -8.04 -1.73
CA TYR A 19 7.58 -8.80 -2.50
C TYR A 19 6.86 -7.90 -3.51
N ILE A 20 6.36 -6.73 -3.07
CA ILE A 20 5.63 -5.82 -3.94
C ILE A 20 6.54 -5.31 -5.06
N LYS A 21 7.78 -4.93 -4.73
CA LYS A 21 8.75 -4.47 -5.73
C LYS A 21 8.96 -5.52 -6.82
N THR A 22 9.13 -6.78 -6.44
CA THR A 22 9.29 -7.88 -7.37
C THR A 22 8.03 -8.09 -8.22
N ALA A 23 6.85 -8.02 -7.58
CA ALA A 23 5.57 -8.18 -8.26
C ALA A 23 5.34 -7.07 -9.30
N LEU A 24 5.60 -5.83 -8.92
CA LEU A 24 5.41 -4.69 -9.82
C LEU A 24 6.34 -4.76 -11.03
N LYS A 25 7.56 -5.23 -10.82
CA LYS A 25 8.51 -5.44 -11.92
C LYS A 25 8.01 -6.53 -12.87
N ALA A 26 7.51 -7.65 -12.33
CA ALA A 26 6.95 -8.73 -13.13
C ALA A 26 5.71 -8.30 -13.91
N LEU A 27 4.94 -7.34 -13.38
CA LEU A 27 3.75 -6.79 -14.02
C LEU A 27 4.08 -5.63 -14.98
N HIS A 28 5.35 -5.30 -15.15
CA HIS A 28 5.83 -4.23 -16.03
C HIS A 28 5.27 -2.84 -15.66
N VAL A 29 5.12 -2.57 -14.37
CA VAL A 29 4.68 -1.27 -13.87
C VAL A 29 5.84 -0.28 -14.01
N SER A 30 5.56 0.95 -14.46
CA SER A 30 6.58 1.98 -14.65
C SER A 30 7.28 2.34 -13.35
N ALA A 31 8.49 2.92 -13.45
CA ALA A 31 9.26 3.32 -12.27
C ALA A 31 8.50 4.32 -11.40
N ALA A 32 7.83 5.31 -12.02
CA ALA A 32 7.08 6.32 -11.28
C ALA A 32 5.88 5.70 -10.56
N ASP A 33 5.14 4.83 -11.23
CA ASP A 33 3.97 4.15 -10.62
C ASP A 33 4.41 3.19 -9.52
N SER A 34 5.53 2.49 -9.72
CA SER A 34 6.09 1.59 -8.71
C SER A 34 6.53 2.35 -7.46
N GLU A 35 7.17 3.50 -7.61
CA GLU A 35 7.58 4.34 -6.48
C GLU A 35 6.37 4.77 -5.64
N ALA A 36 5.29 5.21 -6.30
CA ALA A 36 4.07 5.62 -5.62
C ALA A 36 3.40 4.45 -4.89
N LEU A 37 3.29 3.29 -5.55
CA LEU A 37 2.69 2.10 -4.95
C LEU A 37 3.52 1.57 -3.78
N LEU A 38 4.85 1.57 -3.90
CA LEU A 38 5.73 1.15 -2.81
C LEU A 38 5.64 2.10 -1.62
N GLY A 39 5.59 3.41 -1.87
CA GLY A 39 5.43 4.40 -0.81
C GLY A 39 4.13 4.22 -0.05
N SER A 40 3.02 4.03 -0.77
CA SER A 40 1.72 3.76 -0.16
C SER A 40 1.73 2.45 0.62
N ALA A 41 2.30 1.40 0.04
CA ALA A 41 2.40 0.09 0.70
C ALA A 41 3.19 0.17 2.00
N GLY A 42 4.28 0.94 2.01
CA GLY A 42 5.07 1.15 3.22
C GLY A 42 4.26 1.80 4.34
N GLU A 43 3.47 2.81 4.01
CA GLU A 43 2.58 3.47 4.98
C GLU A 43 1.56 2.47 5.55
N ILE A 44 0.95 1.67 4.68
CA ILE A 44 -0.11 0.74 5.06
C ILE A 44 0.43 -0.40 5.91
N ILE A 45 1.49 -1.07 5.47
CA ILE A 45 2.02 -2.21 6.22
C ILE A 45 2.62 -1.78 7.56
N SER A 46 3.21 -0.59 7.62
CA SER A 46 3.71 -0.03 8.88
C SER A 46 2.57 0.21 9.87
N ALA A 47 1.43 0.70 9.40
CA ALA A 47 0.25 0.92 10.24
C ALA A 47 -0.30 -0.41 10.77
N ILE A 48 -0.34 -1.45 9.94
CA ILE A 48 -0.81 -2.78 10.35
C ILE A 48 0.13 -3.36 11.43
N CYS A 49 1.43 -3.30 11.20
CA CYS A 49 2.41 -3.83 12.15
C CYS A 49 2.40 -3.08 13.48
N ALA A 50 2.16 -1.78 13.45
CA ALA A 50 2.07 -0.96 14.67
C ALA A 50 0.80 -1.28 15.47
N ALA A 51 -0.31 -1.58 14.78
CA ALA A 51 -1.59 -1.87 15.43
C ALA A 51 -1.69 -3.30 15.95
N ASP A 52 -1.02 -4.24 15.32
CA ASP A 52 -1.13 -5.67 15.64
C ASP A 52 0.23 -6.35 15.49
N ALA A 53 0.94 -6.48 16.61
CA ALA A 53 2.29 -7.06 16.63
C ALA A 53 2.30 -8.58 16.40
N ASN A 54 1.16 -9.24 16.51
CA ASN A 54 1.05 -10.70 16.33
C ASN A 54 0.01 -11.05 15.26
N GLY A 55 -0.14 -10.19 14.29
CA GLY A 55 -1.15 -10.34 13.25
C GLY A 55 -0.70 -11.18 12.08
N SER A 56 -1.63 -11.39 11.17
CA SER A 56 -1.40 -12.10 9.91
C SER A 56 -1.94 -11.24 8.77
N VAL A 57 -1.13 -11.06 7.73
CA VAL A 57 -1.49 -10.23 6.58
C VAL A 57 -1.25 -11.02 5.30
N ILE A 58 -2.19 -10.93 4.37
CA ILE A 58 -2.02 -11.47 3.02
C ILE A 58 -1.93 -10.28 2.07
N VAL A 59 -0.85 -10.19 1.33
CA VAL A 59 -0.58 -9.09 0.40
C VAL A 59 -0.59 -9.62 -1.02
N SER A 60 -1.24 -8.89 -1.92
CA SER A 60 -1.24 -9.23 -3.35
C SER A 60 -1.10 -7.98 -4.19
N ALA A 61 -0.51 -8.14 -5.37
CA ALA A 61 -0.39 -7.09 -6.36
C ALA A 61 -0.78 -7.68 -7.71
N GLU A 62 -1.68 -7.01 -8.43
CA GLU A 62 -2.14 -7.52 -9.72
C GLU A 62 -2.59 -6.38 -10.62
N LYS A 63 -2.53 -6.64 -11.93
CA LYS A 63 -3.08 -5.68 -12.89
C LYS A 63 -4.60 -5.69 -12.80
N SER A 64 -5.18 -4.50 -12.86
CA SER A 64 -6.63 -4.30 -12.81
C SER A 64 -7.00 -3.19 -13.80
N GLY A 65 -7.66 -3.57 -14.90
CA GLY A 65 -8.03 -2.61 -15.91
C GLY A 65 -6.82 -1.85 -16.45
N LYS A 66 -6.80 -0.53 -16.31
CA LYS A 66 -5.74 0.35 -16.83
C LYS A 66 -4.69 0.69 -15.78
N GLY A 67 -4.55 -0.13 -14.76
CA GLY A 67 -3.60 0.17 -13.70
C GLY A 67 -3.19 -1.06 -12.91
N CYS A 68 -2.74 -0.81 -11.68
CA CYS A 68 -2.28 -1.85 -10.77
C CYS A 68 -2.94 -1.69 -9.41
N CYS A 69 -3.39 -2.78 -8.84
CA CYS A 69 -4.01 -2.84 -7.52
C CYS A 69 -3.10 -3.59 -6.55
N VAL A 70 -2.91 -3.02 -5.37
CA VAL A 70 -2.25 -3.71 -4.26
C VAL A 70 -3.26 -3.86 -3.14
N GLN A 71 -3.41 -5.08 -2.63
CA GLN A 71 -4.40 -5.39 -1.63
C GLN A 71 -3.74 -5.95 -0.37
N PHE A 72 -4.23 -5.50 0.79
CA PHE A 72 -3.78 -5.96 2.10
C PHE A 72 -4.98 -6.54 2.83
N MET A 73 -4.92 -7.82 3.16
CA MET A 73 -5.95 -8.49 3.95
C MET A 73 -5.38 -8.81 5.33
N HIS A 74 -5.86 -8.11 6.35
CA HIS A 74 -5.42 -8.28 7.72
C HIS A 74 -6.53 -8.96 8.52
N LEU A 75 -6.19 -10.08 9.17
CA LEU A 75 -7.15 -10.85 9.97
C LEU A 75 -7.21 -10.29 11.39
N GLY A 76 -8.42 -10.07 11.89
CA GLY A 76 -8.61 -9.62 13.26
C GLY A 76 -9.79 -8.68 13.44
N ALA A 77 -9.75 -7.90 14.52
CA ALA A 77 -10.78 -6.90 14.80
C ALA A 77 -10.79 -5.81 13.74
N LEU A 78 -11.91 -5.13 13.59
CA LEU A 78 -12.06 -4.03 12.63
C LEU A 78 -10.93 -3.01 12.79
N PHE A 79 -10.16 -2.84 11.74
CA PHE A 79 -9.08 -1.85 11.68
C PHE A 79 -8.83 -1.47 10.23
N ASN A 80 -8.97 -0.19 9.91
CA ASN A 80 -8.63 0.34 8.58
C ASN A 80 -7.23 0.95 8.64
N PRO A 81 -6.21 0.31 8.01
CA PRO A 81 -4.84 0.81 8.05
C PRO A 81 -4.57 1.95 7.07
N CYS A 82 -5.58 2.43 6.36
CA CYS A 82 -5.38 3.51 5.39
C CYS A 82 -4.94 4.80 6.09
N PRO A 83 -3.82 5.42 5.66
CA PRO A 83 -3.45 6.73 6.17
C PRO A 83 -4.55 7.75 5.88
N LYS A 84 -4.93 8.53 6.88
CA LYS A 84 -5.99 9.55 6.76
C LYS A 84 -5.46 10.94 6.46
N ALA A 85 -4.16 11.17 6.68
CA ALA A 85 -3.55 12.47 6.43
C ALA A 85 -3.63 12.81 4.94
N PRO A 86 -4.16 13.99 4.57
CA PRO A 86 -4.29 14.37 3.15
C PRO A 86 -2.97 14.42 2.40
N ASP A 87 -1.85 14.63 3.12
CA ASP A 87 -0.51 14.70 2.53
C ASP A 87 0.23 13.36 2.54
N SER A 88 -0.43 12.28 2.96
CA SER A 88 0.19 10.95 2.88
C SER A 88 0.37 10.54 1.43
N ILE A 89 1.31 9.64 1.18
CA ILE A 89 1.55 9.10 -0.16
C ILE A 89 0.29 8.38 -0.65
N THR A 90 -0.36 7.61 0.23
CA THR A 90 -1.59 6.89 -0.12
C THR A 90 -2.68 7.84 -0.59
N GLN A 91 -2.95 8.92 0.15
CA GLN A 91 -4.00 9.86 -0.21
C GLN A 91 -3.64 10.68 -1.46
N LYS A 92 -2.39 11.06 -1.63
CA LYS A 92 -1.96 11.90 -2.75
C LYS A 92 -1.73 11.14 -4.04
N CYS A 93 -1.26 9.89 -3.97
CA CYS A 93 -0.75 9.18 -5.14
C CYS A 93 -1.63 8.04 -5.62
N MET A 94 -2.58 7.57 -4.81
CA MET A 94 -3.48 6.51 -5.26
C MET A 94 -4.72 7.10 -5.92
N ASP A 95 -5.14 6.51 -7.04
CA ASP A 95 -6.31 6.96 -7.78
C ASP A 95 -7.60 6.47 -7.14
N GLU A 96 -7.58 5.28 -6.55
CA GLU A 96 -8.73 4.73 -5.84
C GLU A 96 -8.27 4.02 -4.58
N ILE A 97 -9.06 4.16 -3.52
CA ILE A 97 -8.82 3.50 -2.23
C ILE A 97 -10.15 2.90 -1.80
N SER A 98 -10.15 1.62 -1.44
CA SER A 98 -11.35 0.98 -0.91
C SER A 98 -11.02 0.15 0.31
N PHE A 99 -11.94 0.14 1.27
CA PHE A 99 -11.78 -0.64 2.49
C PHE A 99 -13.08 -1.39 2.77
N GLU A 100 -12.95 -2.66 3.14
CA GLU A 100 -14.07 -3.50 3.50
C GLU A 100 -13.71 -4.36 4.71
N PHE A 101 -14.64 -4.48 5.66
CA PHE A 101 -14.48 -5.39 6.79
C PHE A 101 -15.60 -6.43 6.73
N LYS A 102 -15.23 -7.72 6.67
CA LYS A 102 -16.19 -8.79 6.59
C LYS A 102 -15.58 -10.09 7.12
N TYR A 103 -16.31 -10.76 8.01
CA TYR A 103 -15.89 -12.05 8.56
C TYR A 103 -14.50 -12.02 9.20
N GLY A 104 -14.21 -10.98 9.98
CA GLY A 104 -12.92 -10.85 10.65
C GLY A 104 -11.76 -10.51 9.72
N ARG A 105 -12.04 -10.07 8.50
CA ARG A 105 -11.04 -9.68 7.50
C ARG A 105 -11.14 -8.22 7.18
N ASN A 106 -10.05 -7.50 7.41
CA ASN A 106 -9.90 -6.11 7.02
C ASN A 106 -9.20 -6.09 5.66
N VAL A 107 -9.89 -5.66 4.61
CA VAL A 107 -9.36 -5.65 3.25
C VAL A 107 -9.22 -4.24 2.75
N LEU A 108 -8.00 -3.76 2.66
CA LEU A 108 -7.68 -2.45 2.09
C LEU A 108 -7.06 -2.65 0.71
N SER A 109 -7.65 -2.01 -0.30
CA SER A 109 -7.14 -2.05 -1.66
C SER A 109 -6.80 -0.64 -2.11
N VAL A 110 -5.62 -0.48 -2.71
CA VAL A 110 -5.20 0.78 -3.32
C VAL A 110 -4.95 0.53 -4.80
N PHE A 111 -5.42 1.45 -5.63
CA PHE A 111 -5.29 1.35 -7.08
C PHE A 111 -4.60 2.57 -7.63
N ARG A 112 -3.63 2.34 -8.52
CA ARG A 112 -2.97 3.41 -9.25
C ARG A 112 -3.10 3.16 -10.75
N ARG A 113 -3.67 4.14 -11.45
CA ARG A 113 -3.80 4.13 -12.90
C ARG A 113 -2.43 4.23 -13.55
N ALA A 114 -2.20 3.48 -14.63
CA ALA A 114 -0.97 3.56 -15.40
C ALA A 114 -0.76 5.00 -15.88
N ASN A 115 0.45 5.54 -15.66
CA ASN A 115 0.80 6.92 -16.00
C ASN A 115 -0.08 7.95 -15.30
N SER A 116 -0.47 7.67 -14.05
CA SER A 116 -1.24 8.61 -13.24
C SER A 116 -0.50 9.94 -13.13
N ASP A 117 -1.26 11.05 -13.16
CA ASP A 117 -0.72 12.39 -12.95
C ASP A 117 -0.49 12.71 -11.47
N LYS A 118 -0.93 11.84 -10.57
CA LYS A 118 -0.67 11.96 -9.13
C LYS A 118 0.79 11.59 -8.85
N ASN A 119 1.55 12.51 -8.29
CA ASN A 119 2.99 12.42 -8.24
C ASN A 119 3.53 12.44 -6.82
N ILE A 120 4.40 11.48 -6.49
CA ILE A 120 5.05 11.40 -5.17
C ILE A 120 5.91 12.64 -4.90
N GLN A 121 6.43 13.29 -5.92
CA GLN A 121 7.22 14.51 -5.78
C GLN A 121 6.40 15.65 -5.18
N GLU A 122 5.13 15.77 -5.53
CA GLU A 122 4.22 16.76 -4.94
C GLU A 122 4.08 16.56 -3.44
N VAL A 123 4.03 15.32 -2.98
CA VAL A 123 3.97 15.00 -1.55
C VAL A 123 5.23 15.50 -0.84
N LYS A 124 6.39 15.25 -1.42
CA LYS A 124 7.69 15.69 -0.86
C LYS A 124 7.77 17.22 -0.80
N GLU A 125 7.36 17.90 -1.85
CA GLU A 125 7.34 19.36 -1.89
C GLU A 125 6.41 19.96 -0.86
N MET A 126 5.21 19.41 -0.69
CA MET A 126 4.26 19.85 0.32
C MET A 126 4.81 19.68 1.73
N LYS A 127 5.47 18.58 2.02
CA LYS A 127 6.08 18.32 3.33
C LYS A 127 7.22 19.29 3.62
N GLU A 128 8.04 19.64 2.63
CA GLU A 128 9.09 20.63 2.78
C GLU A 128 8.52 22.02 3.12
N ILE A 129 7.46 22.42 2.44
CA ILE A 129 6.79 23.70 2.70
C ILE A 129 6.21 23.74 4.11
N GLN A 130 5.65 22.66 4.60
CA GLN A 130 5.06 22.58 5.94
C GLN A 130 6.11 22.65 7.05
N ILE A 131 7.32 22.20 6.80
CA ILE A 131 8.41 22.23 7.78
C ILE A 131 9.01 23.63 7.94
N ARG A 132 8.90 24.46 6.92
CA ARG A 132 9.35 25.86 6.96
C ARG A 132 8.35 26.73 7.69
#